data_478facfa715dad86e18fac5e76c27eb1
#
_entry.id   478facfa715dad86e18fac5e76c27eb1
#
_cell.length_a   1.000
_cell.length_b   1.000
_cell.length_c   1.000
_cell.angle_alpha   90.00
_cell.angle_beta   90.00
_cell.angle_gamma   90.00
#
_symmetry.space_group_name_H-M   'P 1'
#
loop_
_entity.id
_entity.type
_entity.pdbx_description
1 polymer ?
#
loop_
_entity_poly.entity_id
_entity_poly.type
_entity_poly.pdbx_seq_one_letter_code
_entity_poly.pdbx_strand_id
1 'polypeptide(L)'
;MNLRDLEYLVALADTRHFGHAAGRCCVSQPTLSGQLKKLEKELGVILFERTRRSVTTTPQGEGIVEQARRVLEQADALRQLARSCQDPLVGPLRMGVIPTLSPYLMPLLLKPLQKRFPQIKLVLSEELTDMLLERLGKHEIDAALLATPVEDPNIESIPLFDEPFWLVHPRNHTLSGKKEIIQVDLDSADLLLLSEGHCLAEQAMAVCHMQERSAHSEMADLRAASLETLLQMVGAGFGCTLLPALALKTASARDRGIIARQLKLPDTYRRISLVFRRSFPRRQALEAFTSVVLDNLPDSVHSKRIPSPSGRRPG
;
A
#
# COMPACT_ATOMS: atom_id res chain seq x y z
N MET A 1 30.00 -12.33 -15.74
CA MET A 1 28.88 -11.76 -14.97
C MET A 1 27.72 -12.75 -14.95
N ASN A 2 27.11 -13.02 -13.79
CA ASN A 2 25.95 -13.87 -13.65
C ASN A 2 24.92 -13.22 -12.67
N LEU A 3 23.73 -13.80 -12.55
CA LEU A 3 22.66 -13.22 -11.69
C LEU A 3 23.08 -13.08 -10.22
N ARG A 4 23.91 -14.00 -9.74
CA ARG A 4 24.40 -13.97 -8.36
C ARG A 4 25.36 -12.82 -8.09
N ASP A 5 26.14 -12.44 -9.10
CA ASP A 5 27.01 -11.25 -9.03
C ASP A 5 26.16 -9.97 -8.91
N LEU A 6 25.01 -9.92 -9.60
CA LEU A 6 24.06 -8.80 -9.52
C LEU A 6 23.32 -8.79 -8.17
N GLU A 7 22.97 -9.97 -7.60
CA GLU A 7 22.41 -10.06 -6.25
C GLU A 7 23.39 -9.49 -5.20
N TYR A 8 24.68 -9.82 -5.31
CA TYR A 8 25.70 -9.28 -4.43
C TYR A 8 25.86 -7.77 -4.56
N LEU A 9 25.84 -7.26 -5.81
CA LEU A 9 25.91 -5.85 -6.12
C LEU A 9 24.77 -5.08 -5.44
N VAL A 10 23.53 -5.53 -5.66
CA VAL A 10 22.33 -4.90 -5.10
C VAL A 10 22.32 -5.00 -3.57
N ALA A 11 22.67 -6.17 -3.01
CA ALA A 11 22.71 -6.35 -1.55
C ALA A 11 23.72 -5.41 -0.89
N LEU A 12 24.89 -5.18 -1.50
CA LEU A 12 25.88 -4.24 -0.97
C LEU A 12 25.45 -2.79 -1.11
N ALA A 13 24.80 -2.42 -2.21
CA ALA A 13 24.25 -1.09 -2.43
C ALA A 13 23.18 -0.73 -1.37
N ASP A 14 22.31 -1.71 -1.04
CA ASP A 14 21.24 -1.53 -0.06
C ASP A 14 21.77 -1.42 1.37
N THR A 15 22.67 -2.35 1.75
CA THR A 15 23.13 -2.46 3.14
C THR A 15 24.30 -1.55 3.47
N ARG A 16 25.04 -1.09 2.47
CA ARG A 16 26.27 -0.29 2.61
C ARG A 16 27.30 -0.88 3.58
N HIS A 17 27.19 -2.21 3.79
CA HIS A 17 28.03 -2.95 4.72
C HIS A 17 28.28 -4.38 4.24
N PHE A 18 29.56 -4.74 3.98
CA PHE A 18 29.92 -6.04 3.42
C PHE A 18 29.44 -7.25 4.25
N GLY A 19 29.51 -7.17 5.58
CA GLY A 19 29.04 -8.25 6.47
C GLY A 19 27.54 -8.45 6.38
N HIS A 20 26.74 -7.38 6.36
CA HIS A 20 25.29 -7.45 6.23
C HIS A 20 24.87 -7.94 4.84
N ALA A 21 25.55 -7.46 3.79
CA ALA A 21 25.32 -7.93 2.42
C ALA A 21 25.61 -9.42 2.28
N ALA A 22 26.73 -9.89 2.84
CA ALA A 22 27.10 -11.30 2.83
C ALA A 22 26.08 -12.18 3.57
N GLY A 23 25.63 -11.74 4.76
CA GLY A 23 24.57 -12.40 5.51
C GLY A 23 23.26 -12.48 4.70
N ARG A 24 22.84 -11.38 4.06
CA ARG A 24 21.65 -11.36 3.20
C ARG A 24 21.74 -12.33 2.02
N CYS A 25 22.93 -12.49 1.44
CA CYS A 25 23.20 -13.40 0.32
C CYS A 25 23.59 -14.83 0.74
N CYS A 26 23.60 -15.14 2.04
CA CYS A 26 24.00 -16.43 2.59
C CYS A 26 25.41 -16.89 2.16
N VAL A 27 26.38 -15.97 2.14
CA VAL A 27 27.78 -16.24 1.80
C VAL A 27 28.75 -15.63 2.80
N SER A 28 30.03 -16.02 2.72
CA SER A 28 31.07 -15.37 3.51
C SER A 28 31.40 -13.97 2.95
N GLN A 29 31.78 -13.03 3.84
CA GLN A 29 32.17 -11.69 3.43
C GLN A 29 33.38 -11.69 2.43
N PRO A 30 34.42 -12.52 2.58
CA PRO A 30 35.49 -12.63 1.58
C PRO A 30 34.97 -13.05 0.21
N THR A 31 34.02 -14.01 0.15
CA THR A 31 33.39 -14.47 -1.10
C THR A 31 32.67 -13.32 -1.81
N LEU A 32 31.79 -12.62 -1.11
CA LEU A 32 31.05 -11.48 -1.67
C LEU A 32 32.01 -10.38 -2.16
N SER A 33 32.99 -10.01 -1.34
CA SER A 33 33.97 -8.99 -1.71
C SER A 33 34.82 -9.38 -2.93
N GLY A 34 35.21 -10.66 -3.02
CA GLY A 34 35.96 -11.19 -4.17
C GLY A 34 35.18 -11.18 -5.46
N GLN A 35 33.91 -11.60 -5.41
CA GLN A 35 33.02 -11.58 -6.58
C GLN A 35 32.71 -10.17 -7.06
N LEU A 36 32.47 -9.22 -6.16
CA LEU A 36 32.27 -7.83 -6.53
C LEU A 36 33.50 -7.19 -7.17
N LYS A 37 34.71 -7.48 -6.66
CA LYS A 37 35.96 -7.03 -7.33
C LYS A 37 36.10 -7.62 -8.73
N LYS A 38 35.71 -8.89 -8.92
CA LYS A 38 35.72 -9.53 -10.24
C LYS A 38 34.72 -8.87 -11.18
N LEU A 39 33.53 -8.54 -10.68
CA LEU A 39 32.48 -7.82 -11.43
C LEU A 39 32.97 -6.42 -11.82
N GLU A 40 33.56 -5.64 -10.92
CA GLU A 40 34.16 -4.33 -11.19
C GLU A 40 35.22 -4.42 -12.30
N LYS A 41 36.08 -5.44 -12.23
CA LYS A 41 37.11 -5.68 -13.24
C LYS A 41 36.50 -6.06 -14.60
N GLU A 42 35.47 -6.88 -14.62
CA GLU A 42 34.77 -7.31 -15.85
C GLU A 42 34.04 -6.14 -16.52
N LEU A 43 33.39 -5.29 -15.74
CA LEU A 43 32.68 -4.11 -16.22
C LEU A 43 33.59 -2.92 -16.52
N GLY A 44 34.85 -2.95 -16.06
CA GLY A 44 35.79 -1.85 -16.20
C GLY A 44 35.43 -0.59 -15.42
N VAL A 45 34.58 -0.72 -14.39
CA VAL A 45 34.04 0.41 -13.60
C VAL A 45 34.16 0.10 -12.09
N ILE A 46 34.56 1.11 -11.32
CA ILE A 46 34.52 1.05 -9.86
C ILE A 46 33.08 1.34 -9.42
N LEU A 47 32.44 0.34 -8.80
CA LEU A 47 31.05 0.42 -8.36
C LEU A 47 30.91 0.99 -6.95
N PHE A 48 31.89 0.74 -6.08
CA PHE A 48 31.87 1.17 -4.69
C PHE A 48 33.16 1.85 -4.27
N GLU A 49 33.03 2.99 -3.63
CA GLU A 49 34.10 3.58 -2.81
C GLU A 49 34.13 2.89 -1.46
N ARG A 50 35.34 2.44 -1.06
CA ARG A 50 35.54 1.66 0.16
C ARG A 50 36.47 2.42 1.10
N THR A 51 35.96 2.81 2.23
CA THR A 51 36.78 3.31 3.33
C THR A 51 36.80 2.31 4.49
N ARG A 52 37.62 2.56 5.50
CA ARG A 52 37.65 1.70 6.71
C ARG A 52 36.31 1.73 7.48
N ARG A 53 35.46 2.74 7.26
CA ARG A 53 34.23 2.98 8.04
C ARG A 53 32.95 2.96 7.22
N SER A 54 33.04 3.03 5.89
CA SER A 54 31.86 3.15 5.02
C SER A 54 32.07 2.53 3.66
N VAL A 55 30.98 2.11 3.05
CA VAL A 55 30.89 1.69 1.65
C VAL A 55 29.83 2.57 0.99
N THR A 56 30.21 3.26 -0.07
CA THR A 56 29.31 4.17 -0.79
C THR A 56 29.32 3.80 -2.26
N THR A 57 28.19 3.79 -2.90
CA THR A 57 28.06 3.56 -4.35
C THR A 57 28.64 4.78 -5.10
N THR A 58 29.44 4.56 -6.13
CA THR A 58 29.90 5.63 -7.00
C THR A 58 28.76 6.16 -7.88
N PRO A 59 28.85 7.38 -8.45
CA PRO A 59 27.84 7.88 -9.38
C PRO A 59 27.63 6.96 -10.60
N GLN A 60 28.71 6.37 -11.15
CA GLN A 60 28.61 5.36 -12.20
C GLN A 60 28.01 4.05 -11.69
N GLY A 61 28.31 3.68 -10.44
CA GLY A 61 27.77 2.50 -9.77
C GLY A 61 26.26 2.57 -9.56
N GLU A 62 25.69 3.75 -9.28
CA GLU A 62 24.25 3.92 -9.09
C GLU A 62 23.45 3.49 -10.32
N GLY A 63 23.85 3.94 -11.52
CA GLY A 63 23.19 3.54 -12.76
C GLY A 63 23.30 2.03 -13.02
N ILE A 64 24.45 1.42 -12.68
CA ILE A 64 24.67 -0.03 -12.85
C ILE A 64 23.87 -0.82 -11.82
N VAL A 65 23.76 -0.37 -10.57
CA VAL A 65 22.90 -0.96 -9.53
C VAL A 65 21.44 -0.95 -9.97
N GLU A 66 20.96 0.18 -10.50
CA GLU A 66 19.58 0.28 -10.98
C GLU A 66 19.33 -0.69 -12.15
N GLN A 67 20.25 -0.78 -13.08
CA GLN A 67 20.14 -1.74 -14.19
C GLN A 67 20.23 -3.20 -13.71
N ALA A 68 21.06 -3.48 -12.69
CA ALA A 68 21.16 -4.80 -12.07
C ALA A 68 19.84 -5.21 -11.43
N ARG A 69 19.14 -4.28 -10.77
CA ARG A 69 17.79 -4.52 -10.23
C ARG A 69 16.83 -4.96 -11.32
N ARG A 70 16.80 -4.24 -12.46
CA ARG A 70 15.93 -4.58 -13.58
C ARG A 70 16.23 -5.96 -14.17
N VAL A 71 17.50 -6.34 -14.26
CA VAL A 71 17.89 -7.68 -14.75
C VAL A 71 17.43 -8.78 -13.78
N LEU A 72 17.62 -8.60 -12.47
CA LEU A 72 17.16 -9.54 -11.45
C LEU A 72 15.63 -9.69 -11.47
N GLU A 73 14.94 -8.60 -11.69
CA GLU A 73 13.50 -8.56 -11.90
C GLU A 73 13.06 -9.43 -13.08
N GLN A 74 13.66 -9.20 -14.26
CA GLN A 74 13.31 -9.95 -15.46
C GLN A 74 13.61 -11.45 -15.29
N ALA A 75 14.69 -11.77 -14.59
CA ALA A 75 15.01 -13.16 -14.25
C ALA A 75 13.95 -13.78 -13.32
N ASP A 76 13.42 -13.02 -12.36
CA ASP A 76 12.36 -13.48 -11.46
C ASP A 76 11.01 -13.57 -12.19
N ALA A 77 10.71 -12.64 -13.09
CA ALA A 77 9.56 -12.71 -13.98
C ALA A 77 9.59 -13.96 -14.88
N LEU A 78 10.77 -14.30 -15.42
CA LEU A 78 10.95 -15.54 -16.19
C LEU A 78 10.66 -16.80 -15.34
N ARG A 79 11.17 -16.84 -14.10
CA ARG A 79 10.89 -17.95 -13.17
C ARG A 79 9.39 -18.02 -12.83
N GLN A 80 8.75 -16.89 -12.60
CA GLN A 80 7.31 -16.83 -12.33
C GLN A 80 6.48 -17.24 -13.54
N LEU A 81 6.86 -16.79 -14.75
CA LEU A 81 6.22 -17.20 -15.99
C LEU A 81 6.33 -18.72 -16.18
N ALA A 82 7.52 -19.31 -15.96
CA ALA A 82 7.72 -20.75 -16.04
C ALA A 82 6.84 -21.51 -15.03
N ARG A 83 6.64 -20.98 -13.82
CA ARG A 83 5.73 -21.55 -12.82
C ARG A 83 4.26 -21.34 -13.18
N SER A 84 3.90 -20.18 -13.74
CA SER A 84 2.53 -19.87 -14.14
C SER A 84 2.07 -20.64 -15.38
N CYS A 85 3.00 -21.16 -16.19
CA CYS A 85 2.69 -22.09 -17.26
C CYS A 85 2.15 -23.42 -16.73
N GLN A 86 2.37 -23.72 -15.44
CA GLN A 86 1.81 -24.93 -14.80
C GLN A 86 0.46 -24.65 -14.13
N ASP A 87 0.37 -23.63 -13.27
CA ASP A 87 -0.88 -23.13 -12.68
C ASP A 87 -0.68 -21.70 -12.11
N PRO A 88 -1.30 -20.66 -12.67
CA PRO A 88 -1.16 -19.27 -12.20
C PRO A 88 -1.74 -19.02 -10.80
N LEU A 89 -2.58 -19.95 -10.28
CA LEU A 89 -3.21 -19.85 -8.97
C LEU A 89 -2.39 -20.54 -7.85
N VAL A 90 -1.20 -21.03 -8.16
CA VAL A 90 -0.31 -21.70 -7.19
C VAL A 90 0.82 -20.78 -6.75
N GLY A 91 1.15 -20.82 -5.44
CA GLY A 91 2.32 -20.14 -4.87
C GLY A 91 2.01 -18.80 -4.19
N PRO A 92 3.05 -18.05 -3.77
CA PRO A 92 2.88 -16.82 -3.02
C PRO A 92 2.27 -15.71 -3.88
N LEU A 93 1.35 -14.94 -3.29
CA LEU A 93 0.84 -13.67 -3.80
C LEU A 93 1.14 -12.62 -2.72
N ARG A 94 2.10 -11.74 -3.01
CA ARG A 94 2.58 -10.71 -2.08
C ARG A 94 1.75 -9.45 -2.27
N MET A 95 0.91 -9.15 -1.28
CA MET A 95 -0.01 -8.01 -1.33
C MET A 95 0.40 -6.94 -0.33
N GLY A 96 0.56 -5.72 -0.82
CA GLY A 96 0.64 -4.53 0.01
C GLY A 96 -0.76 -3.96 0.28
N VAL A 97 -1.01 -3.46 1.48
CA VAL A 97 -2.29 -2.81 1.80
C VAL A 97 -2.03 -1.63 2.72
N ILE A 98 -2.67 -0.50 2.46
CA ILE A 98 -2.55 0.68 3.32
C ILE A 98 -3.14 0.43 4.72
N PRO A 99 -2.56 1.03 5.80
CA PRO A 99 -2.97 0.79 7.19
C PRO A 99 -4.42 1.17 7.50
N THR A 100 -4.98 2.12 6.75
CA THR A 100 -6.39 2.53 6.93
C THR A 100 -7.40 1.59 6.26
N LEU A 101 -6.93 0.55 5.56
CA LEU A 101 -7.76 -0.44 4.86
C LEU A 101 -7.51 -1.87 5.38
N SER A 102 -6.25 -2.24 5.59
CA SER A 102 -5.81 -3.60 5.91
C SER A 102 -6.57 -4.23 7.10
N PRO A 103 -6.67 -3.60 8.28
CA PRO A 103 -7.34 -4.21 9.45
C PRO A 103 -8.83 -4.48 9.24
N TYR A 104 -9.46 -3.79 8.30
CA TYR A 104 -10.91 -3.82 8.09
C TYR A 104 -11.33 -4.68 6.90
N LEU A 105 -10.54 -4.69 5.82
CA LEU A 105 -10.82 -5.46 4.63
C LEU A 105 -10.26 -6.88 4.70
N MET A 106 -9.00 -7.04 5.14
CA MET A 106 -8.33 -8.34 5.06
C MET A 106 -9.02 -9.44 5.86
N PRO A 107 -9.56 -9.21 7.08
CA PRO A 107 -10.32 -10.23 7.80
C PRO A 107 -11.54 -10.78 7.05
N LEU A 108 -12.14 -9.99 6.16
CA LEU A 108 -13.28 -10.41 5.34
C LEU A 108 -12.84 -11.35 4.20
N LEU A 109 -11.59 -11.26 3.78
CA LEU A 109 -11.07 -11.95 2.58
C LEU A 109 -10.31 -13.23 2.88
N LEU A 110 -9.63 -13.33 4.05
CA LEU A 110 -8.69 -14.42 4.33
C LEU A 110 -9.35 -15.80 4.24
N LYS A 111 -10.48 -16.01 4.92
CA LYS A 111 -11.19 -17.29 4.88
C LYS A 111 -11.79 -17.62 3.50
N PRO A 112 -12.52 -16.70 2.82
CA PRO A 112 -13.00 -16.91 1.46
C PRO A 112 -11.88 -17.20 0.47
N LEU A 113 -10.76 -16.49 0.54
CA LEU A 113 -9.62 -16.71 -0.36
C LEU A 113 -9.04 -18.13 -0.17
N GLN A 114 -8.79 -18.50 1.09
CA GLN A 114 -8.28 -19.84 1.42
C GLN A 114 -9.22 -20.96 0.96
N LYS A 115 -10.55 -20.77 1.10
CA LYS A 115 -11.55 -21.75 0.69
C LYS A 115 -11.63 -21.88 -0.84
N ARG A 116 -11.60 -20.76 -1.56
CA ARG A 116 -11.79 -20.73 -3.02
C ARG A 116 -10.50 -21.03 -3.80
N PHE A 117 -9.36 -20.57 -3.27
CA PHE A 117 -8.04 -20.69 -3.91
C PHE A 117 -6.98 -21.15 -2.90
N PRO A 118 -7.06 -22.41 -2.44
CA PRO A 118 -6.22 -22.91 -1.33
C PRO A 118 -4.73 -22.96 -1.65
N GLN A 119 -4.35 -22.92 -2.93
CA GLN A 119 -2.96 -22.95 -3.37
C GLN A 119 -2.34 -21.55 -3.49
N ILE A 120 -3.14 -20.47 -3.43
CA ILE A 120 -2.62 -19.11 -3.31
C ILE A 120 -2.18 -18.90 -1.86
N LYS A 121 -0.89 -18.65 -1.66
CA LYS A 121 -0.31 -18.30 -0.36
C LYS A 121 -0.22 -16.79 -0.25
N LEU A 122 -1.23 -16.17 0.36
CA LEU A 122 -1.21 -14.72 0.56
C LEU A 122 -0.11 -14.32 1.54
N VAL A 123 0.77 -13.41 1.11
CA VAL A 123 1.77 -12.74 1.94
C VAL A 123 1.39 -11.27 2.03
N LEU A 124 1.03 -10.82 3.23
CA LEU A 124 0.51 -9.48 3.46
C LEU A 124 1.59 -8.56 4.03
N SER A 125 1.69 -7.34 3.48
CA SER A 125 2.47 -6.23 4.03
C SER A 125 1.55 -5.04 4.25
N GLU A 126 1.69 -4.37 5.39
CA GLU A 126 0.93 -3.17 5.72
C GLU A 126 1.88 -1.98 5.84
N GLU A 127 1.77 -1.03 4.92
CA GLU A 127 2.66 0.12 4.83
C GLU A 127 1.96 1.31 4.16
N LEU A 128 2.53 2.51 4.31
CA LEU A 128 2.03 3.73 3.66
C LEU A 128 2.14 3.64 2.14
N THR A 129 1.35 4.44 1.43
CA THR A 129 1.24 4.41 -0.04
C THR A 129 2.59 4.50 -0.74
N ASP A 130 3.44 5.45 -0.36
CA ASP A 130 4.74 5.68 -1.00
C ASP A 130 5.67 4.48 -0.84
N MET A 131 5.69 3.89 0.36
CA MET A 131 6.47 2.67 0.64
C MET A 131 5.96 1.48 -0.18
N LEU A 132 4.64 1.33 -0.32
CA LEU A 132 4.05 0.27 -1.14
C LEU A 132 4.39 0.46 -2.63
N LEU A 133 4.35 1.68 -3.14
CA LEU A 133 4.74 1.99 -4.53
C LEU A 133 6.23 1.74 -4.76
N GLU A 134 7.09 2.13 -3.82
CA GLU A 134 8.51 1.82 -3.87
C GLU A 134 8.78 0.32 -3.90
N ARG A 135 8.14 -0.45 -3.00
CA ARG A 135 8.27 -1.91 -2.96
C ARG A 135 7.68 -2.60 -4.18
N LEU A 136 6.61 -2.04 -4.75
CA LEU A 136 6.04 -2.51 -6.00
C LEU A 136 7.05 -2.33 -7.15
N GLY A 137 7.69 -1.17 -7.22
CA GLY A 137 8.77 -0.89 -8.19
C GLY A 137 10.00 -1.76 -7.99
N LYS A 138 10.33 -2.13 -6.74
CA LYS A 138 11.45 -3.04 -6.40
C LYS A 138 11.09 -4.53 -6.51
N HIS A 139 9.87 -4.88 -6.92
CA HIS A 139 9.35 -6.26 -7.04
C HIS A 139 9.33 -7.05 -5.72
N GLU A 140 9.34 -6.38 -4.61
CA GLU A 140 9.21 -6.98 -3.29
C GLU A 140 7.76 -7.38 -2.99
N ILE A 141 6.79 -6.69 -3.60
CA ILE A 141 5.37 -7.05 -3.60
C ILE A 141 4.84 -7.19 -5.04
N ASP A 142 3.79 -7.97 -5.20
CA ASP A 142 3.18 -8.29 -6.48
C ASP A 142 2.10 -7.28 -6.88
N ALA A 143 1.31 -6.85 -5.91
CA ALA A 143 0.27 -5.85 -6.05
C ALA A 143 0.02 -5.12 -4.72
N ALA A 144 -0.69 -3.99 -4.78
CA ALA A 144 -1.11 -3.25 -3.59
C ALA A 144 -2.58 -2.80 -3.68
N LEU A 145 -3.24 -2.67 -2.52
CA LEU A 145 -4.53 -2.02 -2.38
C LEU A 145 -4.30 -0.60 -1.86
N LEU A 146 -4.61 0.38 -2.69
CA LEU A 146 -4.41 1.80 -2.42
C LEU A 146 -5.74 2.57 -2.52
N ALA A 147 -5.75 3.77 -1.92
CA ALA A 147 -6.90 4.68 -1.94
C ALA A 147 -6.61 5.98 -2.71
N THR A 148 -5.48 6.07 -3.39
CA THR A 148 -5.06 7.22 -4.19
C THR A 148 -4.80 6.82 -5.64
N PRO A 149 -5.03 7.70 -6.62
CA PRO A 149 -4.59 7.49 -7.99
C PRO A 149 -3.06 7.30 -8.06
N VAL A 150 -2.61 6.51 -9.01
CA VAL A 150 -1.18 6.29 -9.29
C VAL A 150 -0.91 6.70 -10.73
N GLU A 151 -0.02 7.67 -10.90
CA GLU A 151 0.37 8.23 -12.19
C GLU A 151 1.75 7.69 -12.64
N ASP A 152 1.86 6.36 -12.78
CA ASP A 152 3.07 5.71 -13.30
C ASP A 152 2.70 4.87 -14.52
N PRO A 153 3.32 5.11 -15.71
CA PRO A 153 3.01 4.37 -16.92
C PRO A 153 3.32 2.87 -16.83
N ASN A 154 4.17 2.44 -15.90
CA ASN A 154 4.52 1.04 -15.68
C ASN A 154 3.54 0.33 -14.73
N ILE A 155 2.68 1.08 -14.05
CA ILE A 155 1.69 0.57 -13.10
C ILE A 155 0.31 0.54 -13.79
N GLU A 156 -0.43 -0.51 -13.53
CA GLU A 156 -1.83 -0.65 -13.88
C GLU A 156 -2.65 -0.56 -12.62
N SER A 157 -3.74 0.21 -12.68
CA SER A 157 -4.67 0.42 -11.58
C SER A 157 -6.06 -0.06 -11.98
N ILE A 158 -6.63 -0.98 -11.20
CA ILE A 158 -8.00 -1.48 -11.37
C ILE A 158 -8.84 -0.98 -10.19
N PRO A 159 -9.81 -0.09 -10.43
CA PRO A 159 -10.73 0.34 -9.38
C PRO A 159 -11.61 -0.81 -8.94
N LEU A 160 -11.70 -1.07 -7.63
CA LEU A 160 -12.48 -2.15 -7.05
C LEU A 160 -13.80 -1.67 -6.50
N PHE A 161 -13.77 -0.68 -5.62
CA PHE A 161 -14.97 -0.13 -4.99
C PHE A 161 -14.74 1.29 -4.48
N ASP A 162 -15.86 2.00 -4.31
CA ASP A 162 -15.89 3.31 -3.67
C ASP A 162 -16.34 3.14 -2.21
N GLU A 163 -15.55 3.62 -1.27
CA GLU A 163 -15.77 3.53 0.18
C GLU A 163 -16.18 4.88 0.73
N PRO A 164 -17.46 5.06 1.17
CA PRO A 164 -17.93 6.34 1.69
C PRO A 164 -17.28 6.70 3.01
N PHE A 165 -17.15 8.01 3.26
CA PHE A 165 -16.75 8.55 4.54
C PHE A 165 -17.95 8.74 5.46
N TRP A 166 -17.72 8.51 6.74
CA TRP A 166 -18.64 8.78 7.82
C TRP A 166 -18.03 9.82 8.77
N LEU A 167 -18.79 10.82 9.16
CA LEU A 167 -18.39 11.72 10.23
C LEU A 167 -18.57 11.00 11.57
N VAL A 168 -17.51 11.01 12.38
CA VAL A 168 -17.53 10.46 13.75
C VAL A 168 -17.24 11.58 14.73
N HIS A 169 -18.11 11.73 15.73
CA HIS A 169 -18.02 12.78 16.75
C HIS A 169 -18.47 12.28 18.13
N PRO A 170 -18.10 12.94 19.24
CA PRO A 170 -18.58 12.62 20.58
C PRO A 170 -20.10 12.80 20.68
N ARG A 171 -20.74 12.10 21.63
CA ARG A 171 -22.19 12.23 21.86
C ARG A 171 -22.64 13.63 22.27
N ASN A 172 -21.79 14.36 22.98
CA ASN A 172 -22.04 15.73 23.45
C ASN A 172 -21.58 16.82 22.46
N HIS A 173 -21.21 16.44 21.23
CA HIS A 173 -20.80 17.38 20.20
C HIS A 173 -21.98 18.20 19.68
N THR A 174 -21.71 19.44 19.22
CA THR A 174 -22.73 20.34 18.66
C THR A 174 -23.49 19.75 17.47
N LEU A 175 -22.85 18.86 16.72
CA LEU A 175 -23.42 18.16 15.57
C LEU A 175 -24.44 17.08 15.97
N SER A 176 -24.51 16.67 17.23
CA SER A 176 -25.42 15.59 17.70
C SER A 176 -26.90 15.93 17.49
N GLY A 177 -27.26 17.20 17.60
CA GLY A 177 -28.64 17.70 17.43
C GLY A 177 -29.08 17.91 15.97
N LYS A 178 -28.17 17.83 15.01
CA LYS A 178 -28.48 18.08 13.60
C LYS A 178 -29.10 16.86 12.93
N LYS A 179 -30.15 17.06 12.12
CA LYS A 179 -30.77 15.97 11.34
C LYS A 179 -29.87 15.53 10.18
N GLU A 180 -29.24 16.47 9.51
CA GLU A 180 -28.30 16.24 8.38
C GLU A 180 -27.04 17.06 8.61
N ILE A 181 -25.93 16.53 8.12
CA ILE A 181 -24.64 17.22 8.11
C ILE A 181 -24.49 17.83 6.72
N ILE A 182 -24.28 19.13 6.67
CA ILE A 182 -24.05 19.88 5.43
C ILE A 182 -22.57 20.34 5.38
N GLN A 183 -22.12 20.80 4.23
CA GLN A 183 -20.71 21.16 4.00
C GLN A 183 -20.19 22.18 5.03
N VAL A 184 -20.97 23.24 5.32
CA VAL A 184 -20.59 24.26 6.31
C VAL A 184 -20.33 23.68 7.70
N ASP A 185 -20.97 22.58 8.06
CA ASP A 185 -20.76 21.90 9.34
C ASP A 185 -19.39 21.21 9.39
N LEU A 186 -18.94 20.67 8.27
CA LEU A 186 -17.62 20.06 8.14
C LEU A 186 -16.53 21.15 8.10
N ASP A 187 -16.79 22.23 7.37
CA ASP A 187 -15.85 23.34 7.25
C ASP A 187 -15.57 24.03 8.58
N SER A 188 -16.52 23.98 9.53
CA SER A 188 -16.40 24.60 10.86
C SER A 188 -16.00 23.61 11.95
N ALA A 189 -15.84 22.32 11.64
CA ALA A 189 -15.60 21.28 12.63
C ALA A 189 -14.12 21.20 13.05
N ASP A 190 -13.89 20.89 14.35
CA ASP A 190 -12.55 20.57 14.87
C ASP A 190 -12.16 19.15 14.41
N LEU A 191 -11.56 19.07 13.22
CA LEU A 191 -11.24 17.82 12.57
C LEU A 191 -9.89 17.26 13.06
N LEU A 192 -9.93 16.10 13.69
CA LEU A 192 -8.75 15.32 14.03
C LEU A 192 -8.30 14.51 12.82
N LEU A 193 -7.00 14.50 12.54
CA LEU A 193 -6.40 13.89 11.36
C LEU A 193 -5.38 12.79 11.74
N LEU A 194 -5.13 11.89 10.81
CA LEU A 194 -3.96 11.02 10.88
C LEU A 194 -2.67 11.79 10.63
N SER A 195 -1.55 11.22 11.08
CA SER A 195 -0.21 11.74 10.82
C SER A 195 0.09 11.80 9.31
N GLU A 196 1.08 12.59 8.96
CA GLU A 196 1.55 12.73 7.58
C GLU A 196 1.94 11.36 6.97
N GLY A 197 1.77 11.24 5.64
CA GLY A 197 1.96 9.98 4.92
C GLY A 197 0.70 9.11 4.79
N HIS A 198 -0.32 9.32 5.63
CA HIS A 198 -1.60 8.67 5.43
C HIS A 198 -2.46 9.44 4.43
N CYS A 199 -2.74 8.85 3.27
CA CYS A 199 -3.61 9.46 2.23
C CYS A 199 -4.99 9.87 2.76
N LEU A 200 -5.48 9.22 3.84
CA LEU A 200 -6.75 9.57 4.47
C LEU A 200 -6.74 10.97 5.10
N ALA A 201 -5.60 11.47 5.57
CA ALA A 201 -5.49 12.82 6.10
C ALA A 201 -5.76 13.86 5.00
N GLU A 202 -5.13 13.73 3.85
CA GLU A 202 -5.35 14.60 2.68
C GLU A 202 -6.79 14.50 2.16
N GLN A 203 -7.33 13.28 2.08
CA GLN A 203 -8.71 13.05 1.67
C GLN A 203 -9.71 13.70 2.62
N ALA A 204 -9.48 13.60 3.93
CA ALA A 204 -10.34 14.24 4.93
C ALA A 204 -10.26 15.76 4.85
N MET A 205 -9.06 16.33 4.66
CA MET A 205 -8.88 17.78 4.45
C MET A 205 -9.58 18.25 3.17
N ALA A 206 -9.51 17.48 2.08
CA ALA A 206 -10.19 17.81 0.83
C ALA A 206 -11.72 17.83 0.99
N VAL A 207 -12.30 16.80 1.64
CA VAL A 207 -13.74 16.73 1.93
C VAL A 207 -14.21 17.90 2.81
N CYS A 208 -13.40 18.36 3.74
CA CYS A 208 -13.72 19.44 4.67
C CYS A 208 -13.21 20.80 4.20
N HIS A 209 -12.78 20.97 2.96
CA HIS A 209 -12.25 22.21 2.37
C HIS A 209 -11.19 22.90 3.26
N MET A 210 -10.40 22.13 4.00
CA MET A 210 -9.46 22.67 4.99
C MET A 210 -8.15 23.19 4.38
N GLN A 211 -7.89 23.01 3.09
CA GLN A 211 -6.64 23.42 2.42
C GLN A 211 -6.38 24.94 2.53
N GLU A 212 -7.44 25.73 2.77
CA GLU A 212 -7.33 27.20 2.90
C GLU A 212 -7.24 27.71 4.36
N ARG A 213 -7.35 26.82 5.37
CA ARG A 213 -7.57 27.21 6.77
C ARG A 213 -6.44 26.91 7.76
N SER A 214 -5.32 26.40 7.33
CA SER A 214 -4.29 25.73 8.16
C SER A 214 -3.47 26.62 9.12
N ALA A 215 -3.95 27.78 9.56
CA ALA A 215 -3.13 28.67 10.38
C ALA A 215 -3.65 28.99 11.82
N HIS A 216 -4.82 28.53 12.25
CA HIS A 216 -5.43 29.14 13.45
C HIS A 216 -6.06 28.20 14.49
N SER A 217 -5.75 26.89 14.48
CA SER A 217 -6.23 25.98 15.54
C SER A 217 -5.09 25.61 16.48
N GLU A 218 -5.22 25.93 17.77
CA GLU A 218 -4.30 25.47 18.83
C GLU A 218 -4.22 23.93 18.94
N MET A 219 -5.18 23.22 18.34
CA MET A 219 -5.26 21.75 18.28
C MET A 219 -4.68 21.16 16.99
N ALA A 220 -4.10 21.98 16.10
CA ALA A 220 -3.57 21.53 14.79
C ALA A 220 -2.45 20.50 14.87
N ASP A 221 -1.82 20.34 16.04
CA ASP A 221 -0.69 19.43 16.25
C ASP A 221 -1.13 18.00 16.72
N LEU A 222 -2.41 17.78 17.01
CA LEU A 222 -2.90 16.46 17.43
C LEU A 222 -3.15 15.56 16.22
N ARG A 223 -2.11 14.80 15.83
CA ARG A 223 -2.18 13.81 14.74
C ARG A 223 -2.05 12.42 15.30
N ALA A 224 -2.92 11.50 14.88
CA ALA A 224 -2.90 10.12 15.32
C ALA A 224 -2.13 9.23 14.33
N ALA A 225 -1.37 8.28 14.85
CA ALA A 225 -0.64 7.32 14.03
C ALA A 225 -1.53 6.18 13.48
N SER A 226 -2.76 6.02 13.98
CA SER A 226 -3.71 4.99 13.54
C SER A 226 -5.16 5.45 13.68
N LEU A 227 -6.06 4.84 12.91
CA LEU A 227 -7.51 5.07 13.03
C LEU A 227 -8.03 4.70 14.42
N GLU A 228 -7.45 3.70 15.08
CA GLU A 228 -7.83 3.30 16.43
C GLU A 228 -7.52 4.42 17.44
N THR A 229 -6.32 4.97 17.41
CA THR A 229 -5.93 6.12 18.24
C THR A 229 -6.83 7.31 17.98
N LEU A 230 -7.13 7.59 16.71
CA LEU A 230 -7.98 8.69 16.29
C LEU A 230 -9.40 8.55 16.91
N LEU A 231 -9.98 7.35 16.87
CA LEU A 231 -11.28 7.06 17.47
C LEU A 231 -11.28 7.23 19.00
N GLN A 232 -10.19 6.88 19.69
CA GLN A 232 -10.05 7.11 21.13
C GLN A 232 -10.03 8.61 21.47
N MET A 233 -9.33 9.40 20.66
CA MET A 233 -9.29 10.86 20.82
C MET A 233 -10.68 11.48 20.61
N VAL A 234 -11.42 11.04 19.58
CA VAL A 234 -12.81 11.46 19.36
C VAL A 234 -13.68 11.08 20.58
N GLY A 235 -13.55 9.84 21.06
CA GLY A 235 -14.30 9.38 22.26
C GLY A 235 -14.01 10.18 23.53
N ALA A 236 -12.77 10.66 23.67
CA ALA A 236 -12.34 11.55 24.75
C ALA A 236 -12.80 13.01 24.58
N GLY A 237 -13.45 13.36 23.46
CA GLY A 237 -14.02 14.67 23.26
C GLY A 237 -13.09 15.73 22.60
N PHE A 238 -11.96 15.30 22.02
CA PHE A 238 -10.99 16.22 21.42
C PHE A 238 -11.41 16.76 20.05
N GLY A 239 -12.54 16.33 19.49
CA GLY A 239 -13.02 16.79 18.19
C GLY A 239 -13.77 15.71 17.44
N CYS A 240 -13.83 15.81 16.12
CA CYS A 240 -14.46 14.84 15.23
C CYS A 240 -13.47 14.35 14.16
N THR A 241 -13.84 13.31 13.41
CA THR A 241 -13.01 12.80 12.32
C THR A 241 -13.85 12.20 11.21
N LEU A 242 -13.25 12.03 10.01
CA LEU A 242 -13.82 11.24 8.94
C LEU A 242 -13.28 9.81 9.00
N LEU A 243 -14.21 8.84 9.02
CA LEU A 243 -13.90 7.43 9.10
C LEU A 243 -14.38 6.71 7.84
N PRO A 244 -13.55 5.89 7.18
CA PRO A 244 -14.00 5.03 6.09
C PRO A 244 -15.03 4.00 6.55
N ALA A 245 -16.01 3.69 5.71
CA ALA A 245 -17.16 2.86 6.07
C ALA A 245 -16.78 1.44 6.57
N LEU A 246 -15.72 0.84 6.06
CA LEU A 246 -15.24 -0.48 6.52
C LEU A 246 -14.80 -0.46 7.98
N ALA A 247 -14.22 0.66 8.42
CA ALA A 247 -13.73 0.80 9.80
C ALA A 247 -14.87 0.90 10.84
N LEU A 248 -16.10 1.22 10.42
CA LEU A 248 -17.26 1.34 11.34
C LEU A 248 -17.66 0.02 11.99
N LYS A 249 -17.49 -1.13 11.31
CA LYS A 249 -17.88 -2.45 11.85
C LYS A 249 -17.01 -2.91 13.01
N THR A 250 -15.75 -2.50 13.01
CA THR A 250 -14.78 -2.86 14.06
C THR A 250 -14.76 -1.84 15.19
N ALA A 251 -15.14 -0.59 14.90
CA ALA A 251 -15.40 0.39 15.92
C ALA A 251 -16.77 0.09 16.50
N SER A 252 -16.85 -0.62 17.64
CA SER A 252 -18.09 -0.67 18.39
C SER A 252 -18.35 0.75 18.93
N ALA A 253 -18.93 1.57 18.04
CA ALA A 253 -19.16 3.00 18.26
C ALA A 253 -19.97 3.26 19.54
N ARG A 254 -20.78 2.28 19.95
CA ARG A 254 -21.62 2.36 21.16
C ARG A 254 -20.81 2.36 22.46
N ASP A 255 -19.70 1.64 22.53
CA ASP A 255 -18.89 1.49 23.74
C ASP A 255 -17.90 2.65 23.96
N ARG A 256 -17.67 3.51 22.95
CA ARG A 256 -16.68 4.59 23.00
C ARG A 256 -17.28 5.99 23.24
N GLY A 257 -18.59 6.11 23.40
CA GLY A 257 -19.24 7.41 23.58
C GLY A 257 -19.27 8.28 22.30
N ILE A 258 -19.10 7.66 21.13
CA ILE A 258 -19.10 8.33 19.83
C ILE A 258 -20.40 8.07 19.05
N ILE A 259 -20.68 8.94 18.10
CA ILE A 259 -21.77 8.83 17.11
C ILE A 259 -21.14 8.85 15.72
N ALA A 260 -21.54 7.90 14.87
CA ALA A 260 -21.14 7.87 13.46
C ALA A 260 -22.32 8.28 12.58
N ARG A 261 -22.10 9.20 11.67
CA ARG A 261 -23.09 9.78 10.77
C ARG A 261 -22.64 9.64 9.32
N GLN A 262 -23.48 9.05 8.48
CA GLN A 262 -23.21 8.98 7.07
C GLN A 262 -23.27 10.38 6.46
N LEU A 263 -22.27 10.72 5.66
CA LEU A 263 -22.27 11.95 4.87
C LEU A 263 -23.03 11.70 3.56
N LYS A 264 -24.00 12.59 3.29
CA LYS A 264 -24.78 12.57 2.05
C LYS A 264 -24.37 13.72 1.11
N LEU A 265 -23.08 14.03 1.12
CA LEU A 265 -22.50 15.09 0.31
C LEU A 265 -21.83 14.48 -0.93
N PRO A 266 -21.73 15.22 -2.04
CA PRO A 266 -20.99 14.79 -3.21
C PRO A 266 -19.53 14.47 -2.88
N ASP A 267 -18.93 13.51 -3.56
CA ASP A 267 -17.51 13.16 -3.49
C ASP A 267 -16.97 12.84 -2.08
N THR A 268 -17.86 12.45 -1.16
CA THR A 268 -17.49 12.03 0.21
C THR A 268 -17.16 10.54 0.28
N TYR A 269 -16.30 10.08 -0.58
CA TYR A 269 -15.81 8.69 -0.63
C TYR A 269 -14.34 8.64 -1.05
N ARG A 270 -13.70 7.51 -0.80
CA ARG A 270 -12.40 7.19 -1.39
C ARG A 270 -12.54 5.98 -2.31
N ARG A 271 -11.78 5.97 -3.39
CA ARG A 271 -11.75 4.85 -4.33
C ARG A 271 -10.63 3.90 -3.96
N ILE A 272 -10.97 2.66 -3.68
CA ILE A 272 -10.01 1.60 -3.46
C ILE A 272 -9.70 0.93 -4.79
N SER A 273 -8.42 0.87 -5.12
CA SER A 273 -7.91 0.27 -6.35
C SER A 273 -6.87 -0.80 -6.04
N LEU A 274 -6.85 -1.83 -6.87
CA LEU A 274 -5.75 -2.79 -6.96
C LEU A 274 -4.74 -2.24 -7.95
N VAL A 275 -3.50 -2.04 -7.50
CA VAL A 275 -2.42 -1.55 -8.34
C VAL A 275 -1.33 -2.61 -8.45
N PHE A 276 -0.77 -2.76 -9.65
CA PHE A 276 0.26 -3.76 -9.93
C PHE A 276 1.06 -3.35 -11.16
N ARG A 277 2.26 -3.91 -11.30
CA ARG A 277 3.07 -3.65 -12.49
C ARG A 277 2.43 -4.22 -13.74
N ARG A 278 2.46 -3.48 -14.85
CA ARG A 278 1.98 -3.97 -16.16
C ARG A 278 2.68 -5.26 -16.60
N SER A 279 3.93 -5.44 -16.20
CA SER A 279 4.74 -6.64 -16.47
C SER A 279 4.42 -7.82 -15.58
N PHE A 280 3.52 -7.68 -14.57
CA PHE A 280 3.21 -8.77 -13.65
C PHE A 280 2.58 -9.97 -14.38
N PRO A 281 3.20 -11.17 -14.34
CA PRO A 281 2.82 -12.28 -15.23
C PRO A 281 1.58 -13.04 -14.76
N ARG A 282 1.27 -13.03 -13.44
CA ARG A 282 0.20 -13.84 -12.85
C ARG A 282 -1.10 -13.07 -12.71
N ARG A 283 -1.59 -12.47 -13.82
CA ARG A 283 -2.83 -11.67 -13.81
C ARG A 283 -4.05 -12.45 -13.30
N GLN A 284 -4.12 -13.75 -13.63
CA GLN A 284 -5.21 -14.61 -13.14
C GLN A 284 -5.25 -14.73 -11.61
N ALA A 285 -4.09 -14.67 -10.92
CA ALA A 285 -4.07 -14.63 -9.46
C ALA A 285 -4.64 -13.30 -8.92
N LEU A 286 -4.40 -12.18 -9.61
CA LEU A 286 -4.99 -10.89 -9.25
C LEU A 286 -6.50 -10.87 -9.54
N GLU A 287 -6.95 -11.44 -10.65
CA GLU A 287 -8.37 -11.59 -10.97
C GLU A 287 -9.09 -12.47 -9.93
N ALA A 288 -8.46 -13.59 -9.53
CA ALA A 288 -8.96 -14.44 -8.47
C ALA A 288 -9.09 -13.68 -7.14
N PHE A 289 -8.05 -12.96 -6.75
CA PHE A 289 -8.07 -12.10 -5.56
C PHE A 289 -9.15 -11.02 -5.66
N THR A 290 -9.23 -10.30 -6.78
CA THR A 290 -10.25 -9.28 -7.06
C THR A 290 -11.66 -9.84 -6.93
N SER A 291 -11.93 -11.04 -7.49
CA SER A 291 -13.24 -11.67 -7.36
C SER A 291 -13.62 -11.94 -5.90
N VAL A 292 -12.65 -12.40 -5.09
CA VAL A 292 -12.89 -12.61 -3.66
C VAL A 292 -13.15 -11.29 -2.94
N VAL A 293 -12.43 -10.22 -3.29
CA VAL A 293 -12.70 -8.89 -2.72
C VAL A 293 -14.14 -8.48 -3.02
N LEU A 294 -14.54 -8.45 -4.29
CA LEU A 294 -15.85 -7.96 -4.72
C LEU A 294 -17.01 -8.80 -4.16
N ASP A 295 -16.83 -10.12 -4.06
CA ASP A 295 -17.86 -11.03 -3.55
C ASP A 295 -18.05 -10.96 -2.01
N ASN A 296 -17.11 -10.34 -1.28
CA ASN A 296 -17.13 -10.29 0.19
C ASN A 296 -17.19 -8.85 0.75
N LEU A 297 -17.44 -7.86 -0.12
CA LEU A 297 -17.66 -6.49 0.34
C LEU A 297 -18.98 -6.39 1.11
N PRO A 298 -19.03 -5.67 2.24
CA PRO A 298 -20.28 -5.37 2.92
C PRO A 298 -21.08 -4.30 2.17
N ASP A 299 -22.39 -4.26 2.43
CA ASP A 299 -23.33 -3.29 1.82
C ASP A 299 -23.00 -1.81 2.12
N SER A 300 -22.09 -1.57 3.07
CA SER A 300 -21.65 -0.21 3.43
C SER A 300 -20.72 0.42 2.40
N VAL A 301 -20.26 -0.32 1.41
CA VAL A 301 -19.41 0.16 0.31
C VAL A 301 -20.06 -0.10 -1.05
N HIS A 302 -19.76 0.73 -2.03
CA HIS A 302 -20.33 0.62 -3.37
C HIS A 302 -19.39 -0.12 -4.32
N SER A 303 -19.69 -1.39 -4.62
CA SER A 303 -18.95 -2.12 -5.64
C SER A 303 -19.26 -1.56 -7.03
N LYS A 304 -18.25 -1.14 -7.78
CA LYS A 304 -18.38 -0.96 -9.22
C LYS A 304 -18.23 -2.35 -9.85
N ARG A 305 -19.33 -2.91 -10.37
CA ARG A 305 -19.22 -4.08 -11.27
C ARG A 305 -18.38 -3.63 -12.48
N ILE A 306 -17.13 -4.05 -12.52
CA ILE A 306 -16.29 -3.92 -13.72
C ILE A 306 -16.96 -4.82 -14.76
N PRO A 307 -17.35 -4.33 -15.95
CA PRO A 307 -17.76 -5.21 -17.02
C PRO A 307 -16.61 -6.17 -17.30
N SER A 308 -16.89 -7.47 -17.26
CA SER A 308 -15.93 -8.51 -17.65
C SER A 308 -15.33 -8.11 -19.00
N PRO A 309 -14.02 -8.19 -19.24
CA PRO A 309 -13.47 -8.02 -20.56
C PRO A 309 -14.17 -9.05 -21.45
N SER A 310 -15.06 -8.55 -22.30
CA SER A 310 -15.87 -9.33 -23.24
C SER A 310 -14.95 -10.27 -24.01
N GLY A 311 -15.22 -11.57 -23.88
CA GLY A 311 -14.50 -12.60 -24.58
C GLY A 311 -14.35 -12.29 -26.06
N ARG A 312 -13.13 -12.24 -26.53
CA ARG A 312 -12.86 -12.48 -27.95
C ARG A 312 -13.30 -13.92 -28.22
N ARG A 313 -14.42 -14.07 -28.93
CA ARG A 313 -14.75 -15.34 -29.58
C ARG A 313 -13.62 -15.67 -30.56
N PRO A 314 -13.12 -16.90 -30.57
CA PRO A 314 -12.23 -17.34 -31.63
C PRO A 314 -13.05 -17.40 -32.93
N GLY A 315 -12.60 -16.62 -33.92
CA GLY A 315 -13.02 -16.80 -35.32
C GLY A 315 -12.08 -17.76 -36.01
#